data_cb5d6f8577c9db7cea5271be4850c208
#
_entry.id   cb5d6f8577c9db7cea5271be4850c208
#
_cell.length_a   1.000
_cell.length_b   1.000
_cell.length_c   1.000
_cell.angle_alpha   90.00
_cell.angle_beta   90.00
_cell.angle_gamma   90.00
#
_symmetry.space_group_name_H-M   'P 1'
#
loop_
_entity.id
_entity.type
_entity.pdbx_description
1 polymer ?
#
loop_
_entity_poly.entity_id
_entity_poly.type
_entity_poly.pdbx_seq_one_letter_code
_entity_poly.pdbx_strand_id
1 'polypeptide(L)'
;MADSDRNANKGARLEDIALAAGVSISTVSRALNDSPAVKRRTKQAIWKIAREHDYDFRQNMPKGPAGAEATIAVVVPAPQGRDSRVADPFFLELLAGIAEAARERNADLLVSHLSPGSAEDLEYAMATSRATGVIFIGQSSLHHAFNALAKRDRRFVVWGAGFADAEYCSVGSDNFLGGRRAAAHLARLGRKRILFLGDTEAPEAEQRYRGYREALDNAGLAFTGDMAVPAHFDVHSGEAATQSAIDRGIAFDAIFAASDLIAIGAMRALARAGRSVPGDVSVVGYDNIPASRLVTPRLTTIDQDANLAGRMLVSKLIDTQGGAATSERMETSLLIRESCGG
;
A
#
# COMPACT_ATOMS: atom_id res chain seq x y z
N MET A 1 -55.76 18.67 8.72
CA MET A 1 -54.44 19.11 9.16
C MET A 1 -53.57 17.88 9.39
N ALA A 2 -52.93 17.37 8.37
CA ALA A 2 -51.83 16.36 8.45
C ALA A 2 -51.38 16.06 7.03
N ASP A 3 -50.55 16.93 6.42
CA ASP A 3 -49.91 16.61 5.13
C ASP A 3 -48.73 17.56 4.83
N SER A 4 -47.86 17.81 5.85
CA SER A 4 -46.73 18.72 5.68
C SER A 4 -45.37 18.16 6.14
N ASP A 5 -45.22 16.84 6.43
CA ASP A 5 -43.97 16.28 6.97
C ASP A 5 -43.34 15.14 6.12
N ARG A 6 -43.54 15.14 4.81
CA ARG A 6 -42.90 14.12 3.92
C ARG A 6 -41.82 14.67 2.96
N ASN A 7 -41.24 15.83 3.22
CA ASN A 7 -40.28 16.44 2.28
C ASN A 7 -38.92 16.77 2.87
N ALA A 8 -38.52 16.14 3.93
CA ALA A 8 -37.20 16.31 4.57
C ALA A 8 -36.32 15.08 4.33
N ASN A 9 -35.80 14.87 3.16
CA ASN A 9 -34.54 14.20 2.82
C ASN A 9 -34.41 13.85 1.32
N LYS A 10 -34.49 14.82 0.45
CA LYS A 10 -34.06 14.67 -0.95
C LYS A 10 -32.72 15.37 -1.09
N GLY A 11 -31.60 14.60 -1.15
CA GLY A 11 -30.29 15.12 -1.54
C GLY A 11 -30.39 15.92 -2.85
N ALA A 12 -29.42 16.83 -3.06
CA ALA A 12 -29.38 17.70 -4.23
C ALA A 12 -29.49 16.91 -5.54
N ARG A 13 -30.07 17.53 -6.57
CA ARG A 13 -30.18 16.96 -7.92
C ARG A 13 -29.09 17.54 -8.84
N LEU A 14 -28.87 16.90 -9.99
CA LEU A 14 -27.89 17.40 -10.99
C LEU A 14 -28.20 18.85 -11.42
N GLU A 15 -29.47 19.24 -11.44
CA GLU A 15 -29.88 20.60 -11.75
C GLU A 15 -29.37 21.61 -10.72
N ASP A 16 -29.42 21.25 -9.44
CA ASP A 16 -28.97 22.13 -8.34
C ASP A 16 -27.47 22.37 -8.43
N ILE A 17 -26.68 21.30 -8.73
CA ILE A 17 -25.26 21.40 -8.92
C ILE A 17 -24.91 22.21 -10.19
N ALA A 18 -25.63 22.01 -11.26
CA ALA A 18 -25.46 22.75 -12.52
C ALA A 18 -25.65 24.24 -12.30
N LEU A 19 -26.71 24.62 -11.56
CA LEU A 19 -26.98 26.00 -11.19
C LEU A 19 -25.87 26.58 -10.31
N ALA A 20 -25.46 25.88 -9.26
CA ALA A 20 -24.41 26.33 -8.35
C ALA A 20 -23.04 26.43 -9.03
N ALA A 21 -22.72 25.54 -9.97
CA ALA A 21 -21.46 25.51 -10.71
C ALA A 21 -21.47 26.46 -11.95
N GLY A 22 -22.61 27.04 -12.33
CA GLY A 22 -22.72 27.88 -13.51
C GLY A 22 -22.46 27.16 -14.84
N VAL A 23 -22.78 25.86 -14.90
CA VAL A 23 -22.58 25.01 -16.10
C VAL A 23 -23.83 24.26 -16.48
N SER A 24 -23.85 23.63 -17.66
CA SER A 24 -25.00 22.81 -18.09
C SER A 24 -25.05 21.48 -17.29
N ILE A 25 -26.26 20.92 -17.13
CA ILE A 25 -26.47 19.59 -16.53
C ILE A 25 -25.64 18.52 -17.23
N SER A 26 -25.49 18.61 -18.55
CA SER A 26 -24.65 17.69 -19.33
C SER A 26 -23.17 17.83 -18.98
N THR A 27 -22.69 19.03 -18.63
CA THR A 27 -21.33 19.27 -18.17
C THR A 27 -21.14 18.68 -16.77
N VAL A 28 -22.10 18.86 -15.87
CA VAL A 28 -22.09 18.22 -14.55
C VAL A 28 -22.05 16.70 -14.69
N SER A 29 -22.97 16.13 -15.45
CA SER A 29 -23.01 14.68 -15.70
C SER A 29 -21.68 14.15 -16.25
N ARG A 30 -21.09 14.83 -17.25
CA ARG A 30 -19.79 14.45 -17.80
C ARG A 30 -18.67 14.60 -16.80
N ALA A 31 -18.66 15.65 -15.97
CA ALA A 31 -17.66 15.87 -14.93
C ALA A 31 -17.75 14.79 -13.85
N LEU A 32 -18.95 14.45 -13.40
CA LEU A 32 -19.20 13.42 -12.39
C LEU A 32 -18.91 12.00 -12.92
N ASN A 33 -18.98 11.78 -14.24
CA ASN A 33 -18.59 10.53 -14.90
C ASN A 33 -17.14 10.54 -15.44
N ASP A 34 -16.31 11.44 -14.95
CA ASP A 34 -14.90 11.60 -15.30
C ASP A 34 -14.59 11.67 -16.80
N SER A 35 -15.51 12.18 -17.61
CA SER A 35 -15.36 12.29 -19.07
C SER A 35 -14.12 13.12 -19.44
N PRO A 36 -13.28 12.67 -20.39
CA PRO A 36 -12.11 13.43 -20.86
C PRO A 36 -12.50 14.76 -21.54
N ALA A 37 -13.78 14.93 -21.92
CA ALA A 37 -14.27 16.17 -22.50
C ALA A 37 -14.35 17.35 -21.50
N VAL A 38 -14.19 17.10 -20.19
CA VAL A 38 -14.23 18.13 -19.15
C VAL A 38 -12.85 18.28 -18.52
N LYS A 39 -12.34 19.52 -18.47
CA LYS A 39 -11.03 19.82 -17.90
C LYS A 39 -10.96 19.46 -16.41
N ARG A 40 -9.81 18.98 -15.94
CA ARG A 40 -9.57 18.54 -14.54
C ARG A 40 -10.03 19.60 -13.52
N ARG A 41 -9.66 20.86 -13.72
CA ARG A 41 -10.06 21.97 -12.83
C ARG A 41 -11.58 22.14 -12.73
N THR A 42 -12.31 22.00 -13.86
CA THR A 42 -13.76 22.08 -13.89
C THR A 42 -14.39 20.88 -13.19
N LYS A 43 -13.84 19.69 -13.38
CA LYS A 43 -14.27 18.49 -12.64
C LYS A 43 -14.15 18.70 -11.13
N GLN A 44 -12.99 19.14 -10.65
CA GLN A 44 -12.75 19.39 -9.21
C GLN A 44 -13.74 20.41 -8.63
N ALA A 45 -14.01 21.50 -9.34
CA ALA A 45 -14.98 22.51 -8.90
C ALA A 45 -16.40 21.93 -8.79
N ILE A 46 -16.86 21.18 -9.81
CA ILE A 46 -18.17 20.52 -9.81
C ILE A 46 -18.28 19.50 -8.68
N TRP A 47 -17.24 18.70 -8.44
CA TRP A 47 -17.21 17.74 -7.36
C TRP A 47 -17.26 18.39 -5.97
N LYS A 48 -16.59 19.53 -5.80
CA LYS A 48 -16.65 20.30 -4.56
C LYS A 48 -18.09 20.79 -4.28
N ILE A 49 -18.73 21.38 -5.28
CA ILE A 49 -20.10 21.85 -5.20
C ILE A 49 -21.07 20.69 -4.91
N ALA A 50 -20.91 19.56 -5.60
CA ALA A 50 -21.75 18.39 -5.39
C ALA A 50 -21.68 17.87 -3.93
N ARG A 51 -20.51 17.93 -3.30
CA ARG A 51 -20.31 17.58 -1.88
C ARG A 51 -20.95 18.62 -0.95
N GLU A 52 -20.78 19.90 -1.22
CA GLU A 52 -21.39 20.99 -0.42
C GLU A 52 -22.92 20.95 -0.42
N HIS A 53 -23.50 20.35 -1.46
CA HIS A 53 -24.95 20.18 -1.62
C HIS A 53 -25.46 18.78 -1.25
N ASP A 54 -24.66 17.92 -0.59
CA ASP A 54 -25.02 16.56 -0.20
C ASP A 54 -25.62 15.73 -1.35
N TYR A 55 -25.03 15.86 -2.57
CA TYR A 55 -25.48 15.11 -3.74
C TYR A 55 -25.20 13.62 -3.57
N ASP A 56 -26.26 12.80 -3.63
CA ASP A 56 -26.14 11.35 -3.58
C ASP A 56 -25.71 10.78 -4.94
N PHE A 57 -24.42 10.50 -5.08
CA PHE A 57 -23.84 9.94 -6.29
C PHE A 57 -24.36 8.54 -6.65
N ARG A 58 -25.03 7.84 -5.71
CA ARG A 58 -25.48 6.44 -5.89
C ARG A 58 -26.82 6.36 -6.63
N GLN A 59 -27.71 7.34 -6.51
CA GLN A 59 -29.05 7.27 -7.05
C GLN A 59 -29.13 7.29 -8.58
N ASN A 60 -28.09 7.77 -9.28
CA ASN A 60 -28.08 7.94 -10.73
C ASN A 60 -27.13 6.97 -11.46
N MET A 61 -26.75 5.85 -10.83
CA MET A 61 -25.83 4.89 -11.44
C MET A 61 -26.55 3.75 -12.12
N PRO A 62 -26.08 3.29 -13.32
CA PRO A 62 -26.49 2.01 -13.85
C PRO A 62 -26.15 0.93 -12.82
N LYS A 63 -27.11 0.08 -12.47
CA LYS A 63 -26.81 -1.14 -11.69
C LYS A 63 -25.77 -1.93 -12.45
N GLY A 64 -24.74 -2.42 -11.74
CA GLY A 64 -23.74 -3.33 -12.31
C GLY A 64 -24.35 -4.57 -12.96
N PRO A 65 -23.54 -5.43 -13.61
CA PRO A 65 -24.05 -6.65 -14.23
C PRO A 65 -24.95 -7.42 -13.27
N ALA A 66 -26.06 -7.91 -13.75
CA ALA A 66 -27.03 -8.64 -12.95
C ALA A 66 -26.35 -9.87 -12.34
N GLY A 67 -26.12 -9.87 -11.01
CA GLY A 67 -25.58 -11.03 -10.30
C GLY A 67 -24.58 -10.74 -9.20
N ALA A 68 -23.82 -9.62 -9.22
CA ALA A 68 -22.90 -9.30 -8.13
C ALA A 68 -23.63 -8.61 -6.97
N GLU A 69 -23.41 -9.09 -5.75
CA GLU A 69 -24.00 -8.53 -4.52
C GLU A 69 -23.28 -7.27 -4.04
N ALA A 70 -22.00 -7.14 -4.37
CA ALA A 70 -21.16 -6.00 -4.01
C ALA A 70 -20.09 -5.72 -5.08
N THR A 71 -19.56 -4.51 -5.10
CA THR A 71 -18.38 -4.13 -5.89
C THR A 71 -17.32 -3.60 -4.95
N ILE A 72 -16.11 -4.13 -5.05
CA ILE A 72 -14.94 -3.69 -4.28
C ILE A 72 -14.02 -2.91 -5.22
N ALA A 73 -13.66 -1.68 -4.86
CA ALA A 73 -12.62 -0.94 -5.57
C ALA A 73 -11.27 -1.12 -4.89
N VAL A 74 -10.22 -1.26 -5.68
CA VAL A 74 -8.82 -1.23 -5.23
C VAL A 74 -8.17 0.03 -5.76
N VAL A 75 -7.54 0.78 -4.87
CA VAL A 75 -6.88 2.07 -5.14
C VAL A 75 -5.46 2.00 -4.58
N VAL A 76 -4.47 2.41 -5.39
CA VAL A 76 -3.07 2.48 -4.95
C VAL A 76 -2.69 3.95 -4.77
N PRO A 77 -2.50 4.45 -3.52
CA PRO A 77 -2.07 5.82 -3.27
C PRO A 77 -0.69 6.10 -3.86
N ALA A 78 -0.50 7.31 -4.39
CA ALA A 78 0.81 7.74 -4.87
C ALA A 78 1.64 8.32 -3.72
N PRO A 79 2.90 7.93 -3.56
CA PRO A 79 3.84 8.71 -2.76
C PRO A 79 3.98 10.12 -3.38
N GLN A 80 4.08 11.16 -2.55
CA GLN A 80 4.27 12.52 -3.06
C GLN A 80 5.50 12.59 -3.99
N GLY A 81 5.28 13.10 -5.21
CA GLY A 81 6.35 13.28 -6.20
C GLY A 81 6.79 12.02 -6.95
N ARG A 82 6.08 10.91 -6.85
CA ARG A 82 6.40 9.66 -7.54
C ARG A 82 5.16 9.05 -8.19
N ASP A 83 5.36 8.41 -9.33
CA ASP A 83 4.32 7.59 -9.95
C ASP A 83 4.10 6.33 -9.08
N SER A 84 2.88 6.12 -8.59
CA SER A 84 2.52 4.84 -7.96
C SER A 84 2.52 3.76 -9.04
N ARG A 85 3.27 2.68 -8.80
CA ARG A 85 3.30 1.56 -9.74
C ARG A 85 2.38 0.46 -9.24
N VAL A 86 1.23 0.35 -9.84
CA VAL A 86 0.36 -0.85 -9.69
C VAL A 86 1.12 -2.13 -10.09
N ALA A 87 2.17 -2.00 -10.89
CA ALA A 87 3.02 -3.09 -11.35
C ALA A 87 4.06 -3.58 -10.31
N ASP A 88 4.01 -3.14 -9.04
CA ASP A 88 4.81 -3.74 -7.98
C ASP A 88 4.39 -5.21 -7.81
N PRO A 89 5.32 -6.18 -7.91
CA PRO A 89 5.00 -7.60 -7.81
C PRO A 89 4.29 -8.00 -6.52
N PHE A 90 4.62 -7.37 -5.39
CA PHE A 90 3.93 -7.61 -4.13
C PHE A 90 2.47 -7.14 -4.19
N PHE A 91 2.21 -5.97 -4.80
CA PHE A 91 0.84 -5.49 -4.98
C PHE A 91 0.03 -6.38 -5.93
N LEU A 92 0.66 -6.97 -6.94
CA LEU A 92 0.00 -7.92 -7.83
C LEU A 92 -0.39 -9.22 -7.10
N GLU A 93 0.48 -9.75 -6.23
CA GLU A 93 0.16 -10.91 -5.38
C GLU A 93 -0.99 -10.59 -4.41
N LEU A 94 -0.94 -9.42 -3.77
CA LEU A 94 -2.02 -8.96 -2.88
C LEU A 94 -3.34 -8.78 -3.64
N LEU A 95 -3.29 -8.20 -4.84
CA LEU A 95 -4.46 -8.04 -5.71
C LEU A 95 -5.05 -9.40 -6.12
N ALA A 96 -4.21 -10.40 -6.40
CA ALA A 96 -4.67 -11.76 -6.67
C ALA A 96 -5.42 -12.35 -5.48
N GLY A 97 -4.90 -12.21 -4.25
CA GLY A 97 -5.60 -12.65 -3.02
C GLY A 97 -6.92 -11.92 -2.79
N ILE A 98 -6.97 -10.60 -3.07
CA ILE A 98 -8.21 -9.80 -3.02
C ILE A 98 -9.22 -10.32 -4.04
N ALA A 99 -8.79 -10.59 -5.29
CA ALA A 99 -9.66 -11.06 -6.36
C ALA A 99 -10.28 -12.43 -6.06
N GLU A 100 -9.49 -13.37 -5.52
CA GLU A 100 -9.99 -14.68 -5.09
C GLU A 100 -11.03 -14.53 -3.99
N ALA A 101 -10.74 -13.75 -2.95
CA ALA A 101 -11.66 -13.52 -1.84
C ALA A 101 -12.95 -12.79 -2.26
N ALA A 102 -12.86 -11.82 -3.18
CA ALA A 102 -14.01 -11.15 -3.75
C ALA A 102 -14.91 -12.13 -4.54
N ARG A 103 -14.29 -13.00 -5.37
CA ARG A 103 -15.01 -14.04 -6.12
C ARG A 103 -15.75 -15.00 -5.20
N GLU A 104 -15.14 -15.44 -4.09
CA GLU A 104 -15.78 -16.32 -3.10
C GLU A 104 -17.01 -15.68 -2.44
N ARG A 105 -17.07 -14.35 -2.42
CA ARG A 105 -18.16 -13.55 -1.85
C ARG A 105 -19.11 -12.95 -2.88
N ASN A 106 -19.06 -13.44 -4.11
CA ASN A 106 -19.87 -12.95 -5.24
C ASN A 106 -19.80 -11.43 -5.40
N ALA A 107 -18.59 -10.86 -5.24
CA ALA A 107 -18.31 -9.44 -5.38
C ALA A 107 -17.46 -9.18 -6.62
N ASP A 108 -17.80 -8.12 -7.37
CA ASP A 108 -16.99 -7.62 -8.48
C ASP A 108 -15.78 -6.84 -7.96
N LEU A 109 -14.67 -6.92 -8.68
CA LEU A 109 -13.44 -6.18 -8.38
C LEU A 109 -13.20 -5.11 -9.44
N LEU A 110 -12.98 -3.88 -9.00
CA LEU A 110 -12.62 -2.75 -9.84
C LEU A 110 -11.26 -2.20 -9.42
N VAL A 111 -10.29 -2.22 -10.32
CA VAL A 111 -8.99 -1.57 -10.09
C VAL A 111 -9.07 -0.14 -10.59
N SER A 112 -8.88 0.83 -9.67
CA SER A 112 -8.96 2.24 -9.99
C SER A 112 -7.68 2.74 -10.64
N HIS A 113 -7.82 3.63 -11.64
CA HIS A 113 -6.70 4.39 -12.20
C HIS A 113 -6.32 5.60 -11.34
N LEU A 114 -7.12 5.92 -10.32
CA LEU A 114 -6.83 7.02 -9.41
C LEU A 114 -5.66 6.65 -8.49
N SER A 115 -4.78 7.61 -8.27
CA SER A 115 -3.63 7.46 -7.40
C SER A 115 -3.55 8.67 -6.45
N PRO A 116 -4.34 8.64 -5.35
CA PRO A 116 -4.43 9.77 -4.43
C PRO A 116 -3.09 10.06 -3.76
N GLY A 117 -2.70 11.34 -3.77
CA GLY A 117 -1.49 11.86 -3.12
C GLY A 117 -1.80 12.90 -2.03
N SER A 118 -3.08 13.24 -1.82
CA SER A 118 -3.54 14.21 -0.84
C SER A 118 -4.83 13.78 -0.18
N ALA A 119 -5.25 14.49 0.88
CA ALA A 119 -6.54 14.27 1.53
C ALA A 119 -7.72 14.50 0.57
N GLU A 120 -7.62 15.54 -0.28
CA GLU A 120 -8.66 15.85 -1.28
C GLU A 120 -8.76 14.74 -2.35
N ASP A 121 -7.62 14.17 -2.76
CA ASP A 121 -7.60 13.06 -3.71
C ASP A 121 -8.22 11.79 -3.10
N LEU A 122 -7.99 11.52 -1.80
CA LEU A 122 -8.63 10.40 -1.09
C LEU A 122 -10.15 10.59 -1.01
N GLU A 123 -10.61 11.78 -0.63
CA GLU A 123 -12.04 12.10 -0.61
C GLU A 123 -12.65 11.99 -2.01
N TYR A 124 -11.92 12.44 -3.04
CA TYR A 124 -12.35 12.30 -4.42
C TYR A 124 -12.46 10.83 -4.85
N ALA A 125 -11.46 10.01 -4.52
CA ALA A 125 -11.47 8.58 -4.85
C ALA A 125 -12.65 7.85 -4.18
N MET A 126 -12.96 8.17 -2.91
CA MET A 126 -14.11 7.63 -2.20
C MET A 126 -15.44 8.09 -2.80
N ALA A 127 -15.56 9.39 -3.10
CA ALA A 127 -16.80 9.98 -3.62
C ALA A 127 -17.10 9.53 -5.05
N THR A 128 -16.08 9.33 -5.90
CA THR A 128 -16.23 8.87 -7.29
C THR A 128 -16.34 7.36 -7.42
N SER A 129 -15.94 6.62 -6.38
CA SER A 129 -16.02 5.17 -6.40
C SER A 129 -17.47 4.70 -6.47
N ARG A 130 -17.77 3.88 -7.48
CA ARG A 130 -19.06 3.18 -7.61
C ARG A 130 -19.12 1.93 -6.74
N ALA A 131 -18.05 1.63 -6.04
CA ALA A 131 -17.90 0.44 -5.23
C ALA A 131 -18.68 0.55 -3.92
N THR A 132 -19.10 -0.60 -3.40
CA THR A 132 -19.70 -0.75 -2.08
C THR A 132 -18.66 -0.42 -1.00
N GLY A 133 -17.38 -0.72 -1.27
CA GLY A 133 -16.26 -0.38 -0.41
C GLY A 133 -14.94 -0.28 -1.18
N VAL A 134 -13.93 0.31 -0.53
CA VAL A 134 -12.63 0.60 -1.15
C VAL A 134 -11.50 -0.02 -0.33
N ILE A 135 -10.59 -0.72 -1.00
CA ILE A 135 -9.32 -1.18 -0.44
C ILE A 135 -8.22 -0.26 -0.95
N PHE A 136 -7.53 0.43 -0.04
CA PHE A 136 -6.33 1.18 -0.37
C PHE A 136 -5.10 0.31 -0.15
N ILE A 137 -4.24 0.15 -1.17
CA ILE A 137 -2.98 -0.60 -1.07
C ILE A 137 -1.83 0.37 -0.84
N GLY A 138 -1.39 0.45 0.42
CA GLY A 138 -0.36 1.38 0.90
C GLY A 138 -0.95 2.64 1.52
N GLN A 139 -0.27 3.12 2.56
CA GLN A 139 -0.63 4.35 3.27
C GLN A 139 0.13 5.55 2.76
N SER A 140 1.37 5.34 2.26
CA SER A 140 2.26 6.44 1.92
C SER A 140 2.37 7.46 3.07
N SER A 141 2.41 8.75 2.79
CA SER A 141 2.37 9.84 3.78
C SER A 141 0.95 10.25 4.20
N LEU A 142 -0.09 9.46 3.85
CA LEU A 142 -1.50 9.86 3.98
C LEU A 142 -2.16 9.41 5.29
N HIS A 143 -1.41 8.96 6.31
CA HIS A 143 -1.97 8.47 7.57
C HIS A 143 -3.00 9.44 8.20
N HIS A 144 -2.64 10.71 8.35
CA HIS A 144 -3.56 11.71 8.93
C HIS A 144 -4.78 12.00 8.02
N ALA A 145 -4.60 11.89 6.70
CA ALA A 145 -5.69 12.05 5.76
C ALA A 145 -6.68 10.87 5.84
N PHE A 146 -6.20 9.64 6.05
CA PHE A 146 -7.05 8.48 6.31
C PHE A 146 -7.81 8.60 7.64
N ASN A 147 -7.18 9.14 8.70
CA ASN A 147 -7.88 9.43 9.96
C ASN A 147 -9.02 10.44 9.76
N ALA A 148 -8.77 11.52 8.99
CA ALA A 148 -9.80 12.49 8.68
C ALA A 148 -10.94 11.90 7.82
N LEU A 149 -10.60 11.06 6.84
CA LEU A 149 -11.57 10.36 6.00
C LEU A 149 -12.44 9.41 6.84
N ALA A 150 -11.87 8.66 7.79
CA ALA A 150 -12.60 7.69 8.61
C ALA A 150 -13.68 8.30 9.49
N LYS A 151 -13.60 9.61 9.79
CA LYS A 151 -14.63 10.36 10.52
C LYS A 151 -15.90 10.61 9.70
N ARG A 152 -15.77 10.56 8.35
CA ARG A 152 -16.85 10.87 7.39
C ARG A 152 -17.35 9.64 6.64
N ASP A 153 -16.44 8.75 6.26
CA ASP A 153 -16.75 7.54 5.50
C ASP A 153 -15.86 6.38 5.97
N ARG A 154 -16.47 5.29 6.40
CA ARG A 154 -15.79 4.09 6.90
C ARG A 154 -15.83 2.92 5.92
N ARG A 155 -16.30 3.13 4.70
CA ARG A 155 -16.39 2.11 3.67
C ARG A 155 -15.04 1.79 3.03
N PHE A 156 -13.96 1.82 3.81
CA PHE A 156 -12.64 1.48 3.30
C PHE A 156 -11.80 0.73 4.33
N VAL A 157 -10.82 0.03 3.82
CA VAL A 157 -9.75 -0.61 4.58
C VAL A 157 -8.42 -0.32 3.89
N VAL A 158 -7.34 -0.25 4.67
CA VAL A 158 -6.01 0.10 4.17
C VAL A 158 -5.04 -1.05 4.41
N TRP A 159 -4.34 -1.49 3.37
CA TRP A 159 -3.12 -2.28 3.53
C TRP A 159 -1.97 -1.35 3.89
N GLY A 160 -1.28 -1.61 5.01
CA GLY A 160 -0.13 -0.79 5.40
C GLY A 160 0.37 -1.02 6.83
N ALA A 161 1.25 -0.14 7.27
CA ALA A 161 1.82 -0.16 8.61
C ALA A 161 0.76 0.08 9.69
N GLY A 162 1.01 -0.41 10.89
CA GLY A 162 0.20 -0.11 12.08
C GLY A 162 0.61 1.21 12.70
N PHE A 163 -0.39 2.06 13.00
CA PHE A 163 -0.22 3.25 13.79
C PHE A 163 -1.10 3.17 15.04
N ALA A 164 -0.55 3.60 16.19
CA ALA A 164 -1.27 3.55 17.47
C ALA A 164 -2.48 4.49 17.49
N ASP A 165 -2.43 5.58 16.72
CA ASP A 165 -3.46 6.62 16.60
C ASP A 165 -4.33 6.46 15.33
N ALA A 166 -4.33 5.27 14.69
CA ALA A 166 -5.16 5.02 13.52
C ALA A 166 -6.65 4.96 13.89
N GLU A 167 -7.46 5.84 13.31
CA GLU A 167 -8.92 5.87 13.43
C GLU A 167 -9.62 5.06 12.31
N TYR A 168 -8.87 4.50 11.38
CA TYR A 168 -9.33 3.68 10.28
C TYR A 168 -8.89 2.22 10.43
N CYS A 169 -9.61 1.30 9.79
CA CYS A 169 -9.21 -0.10 9.74
C CYS A 169 -8.02 -0.31 8.82
N SER A 170 -6.97 -0.93 9.33
CA SER A 170 -5.82 -1.34 8.54
C SER A 170 -5.47 -2.81 8.77
N VAL A 171 -5.08 -3.47 7.68
CA VAL A 171 -4.46 -4.79 7.69
C VAL A 171 -3.04 -4.63 7.21
N GLY A 172 -2.10 -5.30 7.83
CA GLY A 172 -0.70 -5.26 7.42
C GLY A 172 0.14 -6.27 8.18
N SER A 173 1.39 -6.46 7.75
CA SER A 173 2.31 -7.33 8.44
C SER A 173 2.86 -6.68 9.71
N ASP A 174 3.32 -7.51 10.65
CA ASP A 174 4.20 -7.07 11.72
C ASP A 174 5.59 -6.78 11.15
N ASN A 175 5.75 -5.58 10.60
CA ASN A 175 6.98 -5.13 9.96
C ASN A 175 8.15 -5.07 10.94
N PHE A 176 7.88 -4.70 12.21
CA PHE A 176 8.92 -4.65 13.24
C PHE A 176 9.46 -6.06 13.53
N LEU A 177 8.58 -7.02 13.78
CA LEU A 177 8.97 -8.40 14.03
C LEU A 177 9.64 -9.03 12.80
N GLY A 178 9.15 -8.73 11.60
CA GLY A 178 9.78 -9.17 10.35
C GLY A 178 11.22 -8.67 10.20
N GLY A 179 11.43 -7.37 10.41
CA GLY A 179 12.78 -6.77 10.38
C GLY A 179 13.71 -7.36 11.43
N ARG A 180 13.19 -7.57 12.65
CA ARG A 180 13.96 -8.23 13.73
C ARG A 180 14.34 -9.66 13.36
N ARG A 181 13.43 -10.45 12.78
CA ARG A 181 13.67 -11.83 12.34
C ARG A 181 14.77 -11.90 11.27
N ALA A 182 14.73 -11.01 10.27
CA ALA A 182 15.72 -10.95 9.20
C ALA A 182 17.13 -10.66 9.73
N ALA A 183 17.27 -9.60 10.52
CA ALA A 183 18.57 -9.20 11.08
C ALA A 183 19.11 -10.21 12.11
N ALA A 184 18.25 -10.73 12.99
CA ALA A 184 18.65 -11.76 13.96
C ALA A 184 19.10 -13.05 13.26
N HIS A 185 18.53 -13.41 12.12
CA HIS A 185 18.97 -14.55 11.33
C HIS A 185 20.40 -14.33 10.79
N LEU A 186 20.68 -13.17 10.19
CA LEU A 186 22.01 -12.82 9.70
C LEU A 186 23.06 -12.82 10.83
N ALA A 187 22.70 -12.25 11.99
CA ALA A 187 23.58 -12.25 13.16
C ALA A 187 23.89 -13.70 13.64
N ARG A 188 22.91 -14.61 13.67
CA ARG A 188 23.11 -16.03 14.01
C ARG A 188 24.01 -16.78 13.02
N LEU A 189 24.02 -16.35 11.75
CA LEU A 189 24.97 -16.87 10.75
C LEU A 189 26.39 -16.33 10.94
N GLY A 190 26.66 -15.53 11.98
CA GLY A 190 27.95 -14.96 12.28
C GLY A 190 28.26 -13.68 11.50
N ARG A 191 27.32 -13.11 10.78
CA ARG A 191 27.52 -11.83 10.08
C ARG A 191 27.58 -10.71 11.11
N LYS A 192 28.56 -9.81 10.95
CA LYS A 192 28.87 -8.79 11.95
C LYS A 192 28.61 -7.36 11.51
N ARG A 193 28.53 -7.13 10.21
CA ARG A 193 28.32 -5.80 9.61
C ARG A 193 27.19 -5.87 8.61
N ILE A 194 25.98 -5.77 9.14
CA ILE A 194 24.74 -5.94 8.37
C ILE A 194 24.30 -4.57 7.86
N LEU A 195 24.34 -4.36 6.56
CA LEU A 195 23.84 -3.14 5.90
C LEU A 195 22.31 -3.21 5.78
N PHE A 196 21.62 -2.13 6.13
CA PHE A 196 20.19 -1.98 5.85
C PHE A 196 19.99 -1.17 4.57
N LEU A 197 19.16 -1.66 3.65
CA LEU A 197 18.74 -0.94 2.44
C LEU A 197 17.24 -0.71 2.49
N GLY A 198 16.82 0.55 2.60
CA GLY A 198 15.39 0.91 2.66
C GLY A 198 15.19 2.40 2.93
N ASP A 199 14.06 2.91 2.47
CA ASP A 199 13.65 4.28 2.71
C ASP A 199 12.84 4.36 4.02
N THR A 200 13.47 4.85 5.08
CA THR A 200 12.83 4.96 6.41
C THR A 200 11.78 6.08 6.51
N GLU A 201 11.55 6.86 5.44
CA GLU A 201 10.39 7.75 5.36
C GLU A 201 9.10 6.97 5.05
N ALA A 202 9.23 5.77 4.47
CA ALA A 202 8.09 4.88 4.28
C ALA A 202 7.78 4.13 5.59
N PRO A 203 6.55 4.19 6.12
CA PRO A 203 6.21 3.63 7.43
C PRO A 203 6.55 2.15 7.61
N GLU A 204 6.35 1.36 6.56
CA GLU A 204 6.66 -0.08 6.57
C GLU A 204 8.17 -0.31 6.68
N ALA A 205 8.98 0.42 5.89
CA ALA A 205 10.44 0.30 5.94
C ALA A 205 11.01 0.85 7.24
N GLU A 206 10.41 1.89 7.82
CA GLU A 206 10.78 2.41 9.14
C GLU A 206 10.60 1.36 10.23
N GLN A 207 9.44 0.67 10.25
CA GLN A 207 9.20 -0.39 11.23
C GLN A 207 10.15 -1.58 11.03
N ARG A 208 10.46 -1.99 9.77
CA ARG A 208 11.48 -3.00 9.45
C ARG A 208 12.85 -2.57 9.95
N TYR A 209 13.23 -1.32 9.76
CA TYR A 209 14.47 -0.74 10.24
C TYR A 209 14.57 -0.75 11.78
N ARG A 210 13.51 -0.39 12.49
CA ARG A 210 13.50 -0.46 13.96
C ARG A 210 13.70 -1.88 14.47
N GLY A 211 13.03 -2.87 13.85
CA GLY A 211 13.24 -4.28 14.17
C GLY A 211 14.66 -4.75 13.89
N TYR A 212 15.23 -4.32 12.76
CA TYR A 212 16.64 -4.58 12.44
C TYR A 212 17.57 -3.99 13.52
N ARG A 213 17.37 -2.74 13.93
CA ARG A 213 18.17 -2.09 14.97
C ARG A 213 18.11 -2.85 16.28
N GLU A 214 16.91 -3.23 16.73
CA GLU A 214 16.75 -4.03 17.95
C GLU A 214 17.50 -5.37 17.86
N ALA A 215 17.49 -6.03 16.71
CA ALA A 215 18.20 -7.29 16.54
C ALA A 215 19.72 -7.13 16.63
N LEU A 216 20.28 -6.03 16.08
CA LEU A 216 21.72 -5.74 16.22
C LEU A 216 22.08 -5.45 17.67
N ASP A 217 21.32 -4.63 18.36
CA ASP A 217 21.55 -4.29 19.77
C ASP A 217 21.53 -5.57 20.64
N ASN A 218 20.56 -6.46 20.44
CA ASN A 218 20.44 -7.73 21.15
C ASN A 218 21.59 -8.71 20.83
N ALA A 219 22.19 -8.61 19.64
CA ALA A 219 23.35 -9.42 19.23
C ALA A 219 24.70 -8.79 19.63
N GLY A 220 24.72 -7.60 20.23
CA GLY A 220 25.93 -6.85 20.55
C GLY A 220 26.71 -6.40 19.31
N LEU A 221 26.05 -6.24 18.17
CA LEU A 221 26.65 -5.81 16.91
C LEU A 221 26.65 -4.27 16.83
N ALA A 222 27.83 -3.72 16.45
CA ALA A 222 27.95 -2.28 16.26
C ALA A 222 27.11 -1.80 15.07
N PHE A 223 26.45 -0.67 15.25
CA PHE A 223 25.76 0.05 14.19
C PHE A 223 26.34 1.46 14.06
N THR A 224 26.63 1.87 12.83
CA THR A 224 26.99 3.24 12.46
C THR A 224 25.94 3.77 11.48
N GLY A 225 25.68 5.07 11.50
CA GLY A 225 24.58 5.68 10.70
C GLY A 225 24.72 5.46 9.19
N ASP A 226 25.92 5.24 8.69
CA ASP A 226 26.22 4.92 7.30
C ASP A 226 25.84 3.49 6.89
N MET A 227 25.52 2.62 7.86
CA MET A 227 25.01 1.26 7.63
C MET A 227 23.52 1.22 7.27
N ALA A 228 22.82 2.34 7.27
CA ALA A 228 21.46 2.49 6.72
C ALA A 228 21.53 3.35 5.46
N VAL A 229 21.28 2.75 4.31
CA VAL A 229 21.33 3.43 3.00
C VAL A 229 19.92 3.49 2.43
N PRO A 230 19.40 4.70 2.11
CA PRO A 230 18.08 4.85 1.54
C PRO A 230 17.96 4.12 0.20
N ALA A 231 16.90 3.35 0.05
CA ALA A 231 16.54 2.67 -1.19
C ALA A 231 15.02 2.57 -1.30
N HIS A 232 14.49 2.92 -2.47
CA HIS A 232 13.07 2.79 -2.74
C HIS A 232 12.72 1.37 -3.18
N PHE A 233 11.45 0.99 -3.12
CA PHE A 233 10.96 -0.36 -3.42
C PHE A 233 11.07 -0.72 -4.91
N ASP A 234 12.27 -0.63 -5.48
CA ASP A 234 12.56 -1.04 -6.85
C ASP A 234 14.01 -1.56 -7.01
N VAL A 235 14.23 -2.34 -8.08
CA VAL A 235 15.52 -3.00 -8.35
C VAL A 235 16.63 -1.97 -8.61
N HIS A 236 16.33 -0.90 -9.35
CA HIS A 236 17.34 0.10 -9.71
C HIS A 236 17.82 0.86 -8.48
N SER A 237 16.91 1.25 -7.59
CA SER A 237 17.25 1.93 -6.34
C SER A 237 18.09 1.03 -5.43
N GLY A 238 17.74 -0.26 -5.31
CA GLY A 238 18.54 -1.24 -4.56
C GLY A 238 19.95 -1.42 -5.12
N GLU A 239 20.09 -1.48 -6.44
CA GLU A 239 21.36 -1.55 -7.15
C GLU A 239 22.21 -0.30 -6.89
N ALA A 240 21.64 0.89 -7.04
CA ALA A 240 22.32 2.17 -6.83
C ALA A 240 22.76 2.37 -5.37
N ALA A 241 21.89 2.04 -4.41
CA ALA A 241 22.20 2.12 -2.98
C ALA A 241 23.35 1.20 -2.59
N THR A 242 23.37 -0.04 -3.10
CA THR A 242 24.46 -0.98 -2.86
C THR A 242 25.76 -0.52 -3.49
N GLN A 243 25.72 -0.04 -4.73
CA GLN A 243 26.89 0.50 -5.40
C GLN A 243 27.45 1.71 -4.64
N SER A 244 26.61 2.62 -4.18
CA SER A 244 27.01 3.76 -3.34
C SER A 244 27.69 3.32 -2.06
N ALA A 245 27.18 2.27 -1.38
CA ALA A 245 27.84 1.72 -0.19
C ALA A 245 29.24 1.17 -0.49
N ILE A 246 29.41 0.48 -1.63
CA ILE A 246 30.70 -0.04 -2.10
C ILE A 246 31.66 1.12 -2.41
N ASP A 247 31.23 2.12 -3.17
CA ASP A 247 32.06 3.26 -3.60
C ASP A 247 32.53 4.12 -2.41
N ARG A 248 31.69 4.21 -1.37
CA ARG A 248 32.03 4.89 -0.11
C ARG A 248 32.93 4.07 0.81
N GLY A 249 33.27 2.83 0.44
CA GLY A 249 34.10 1.94 1.24
C GLY A 249 33.44 1.46 2.54
N ILE A 250 32.10 1.46 2.60
CA ILE A 250 31.37 0.94 3.76
C ILE A 250 31.65 -0.57 3.87
N ALA A 251 32.16 -0.99 5.01
CA ALA A 251 32.47 -2.39 5.24
C ALA A 251 31.21 -3.14 5.68
N PHE A 252 30.76 -4.11 4.89
CA PHE A 252 29.63 -4.99 5.23
C PHE A 252 29.85 -6.43 4.73
N ASP A 253 29.29 -7.38 5.47
CA ASP A 253 29.30 -8.83 5.20
C ASP A 253 27.89 -9.41 5.06
N ALA A 254 26.87 -8.58 5.27
CA ALA A 254 25.48 -8.93 4.99
C ALA A 254 24.67 -7.70 4.61
N ILE A 255 23.53 -7.95 3.92
CA ILE A 255 22.52 -6.96 3.58
C ILE A 255 21.15 -7.46 4.05
N PHE A 256 20.43 -6.63 4.82
CA PHE A 256 18.99 -6.74 4.98
C PHE A 256 18.32 -5.65 4.14
N ALA A 257 17.64 -6.06 3.09
CA ALA A 257 16.90 -5.17 2.19
C ALA A 257 15.42 -5.10 2.59
N ALA A 258 14.87 -3.89 2.63
CA ALA A 258 13.50 -3.65 3.03
C ALA A 258 12.45 -4.25 2.07
N SER A 259 12.84 -4.71 0.88
CA SER A 259 12.00 -5.51 -0.03
C SER A 259 12.83 -6.47 -0.88
N ASP A 260 12.17 -7.44 -1.51
CA ASP A 260 12.83 -8.36 -2.45
C ASP A 260 13.34 -7.64 -3.70
N LEU A 261 12.64 -6.61 -4.17
CA LEU A 261 13.11 -5.80 -5.31
C LEU A 261 14.42 -5.08 -4.98
N ILE A 262 14.52 -4.50 -3.78
CA ILE A 262 15.77 -3.89 -3.29
C ILE A 262 16.87 -4.97 -3.18
N ALA A 263 16.54 -6.14 -2.62
CA ALA A 263 17.49 -7.25 -2.46
C ALA A 263 18.03 -7.75 -3.82
N ILE A 264 17.16 -7.89 -4.81
CA ILE A 264 17.55 -8.30 -6.17
C ILE A 264 18.46 -7.24 -6.79
N GLY A 265 18.19 -5.96 -6.60
CA GLY A 265 19.08 -4.87 -7.01
C GLY A 265 20.44 -4.94 -6.33
N ALA A 266 20.46 -5.21 -5.01
CA ALA A 266 21.69 -5.39 -4.25
C ALA A 266 22.52 -6.56 -4.77
N MET A 267 21.90 -7.71 -5.03
CA MET A 267 22.59 -8.89 -5.60
C MET A 267 23.23 -8.59 -6.96
N ARG A 268 22.58 -7.77 -7.80
CA ARG A 268 23.14 -7.33 -9.10
C ARG A 268 24.37 -6.45 -8.92
N ALA A 269 24.33 -5.48 -7.98
CA ALA A 269 25.49 -4.64 -7.69
C ALA A 269 26.67 -5.44 -7.14
N LEU A 270 26.40 -6.39 -6.21
CA LEU A 270 27.42 -7.29 -5.66
C LEU A 270 28.08 -8.13 -6.75
N ALA A 271 27.29 -8.72 -7.65
CA ALA A 271 27.81 -9.51 -8.77
C ALA A 271 28.71 -8.68 -9.71
N ARG A 272 28.33 -7.43 -10.01
CA ARG A 272 29.17 -6.49 -10.80
C ARG A 272 30.47 -6.13 -10.09
N ALA A 273 30.43 -6.03 -8.75
CA ALA A 273 31.61 -5.77 -7.93
C ALA A 273 32.47 -7.02 -7.66
N GLY A 274 32.12 -8.18 -8.25
CA GLY A 274 32.83 -9.44 -8.05
C GLY A 274 32.68 -10.04 -6.65
N ARG A 275 31.66 -9.63 -5.89
CA ARG A 275 31.38 -10.15 -4.55
C ARG A 275 30.35 -11.26 -4.62
N SER A 276 30.68 -12.42 -4.10
CA SER A 276 29.82 -13.61 -4.13
C SER A 276 28.70 -13.53 -3.07
N VAL A 277 27.50 -13.98 -3.46
CA VAL A 277 26.37 -14.19 -2.55
C VAL A 277 26.13 -15.71 -2.49
N PRO A 278 26.13 -16.32 -1.31
CA PRO A 278 26.28 -15.76 0.03
C PRO A 278 27.73 -15.69 0.55
N GLY A 279 28.72 -16.10 -0.23
CA GLY A 279 30.12 -16.28 0.23
C GLY A 279 30.67 -15.02 0.91
N ASP A 280 30.79 -13.93 0.18
CA ASP A 280 31.30 -12.66 0.69
C ASP A 280 30.21 -11.87 1.43
N VAL A 281 28.95 -11.90 0.93
CA VAL A 281 27.84 -11.13 1.46
C VAL A 281 26.56 -11.96 1.50
N SER A 282 25.99 -12.16 2.69
CA SER A 282 24.65 -12.73 2.82
C SER A 282 23.59 -11.68 2.51
N VAL A 283 22.51 -12.07 1.80
CA VAL A 283 21.41 -11.15 1.46
C VAL A 283 20.07 -11.73 1.93
N VAL A 284 19.29 -10.90 2.63
CA VAL A 284 17.92 -11.20 3.04
C VAL A 284 17.01 -10.09 2.53
N GLY A 285 15.91 -10.47 1.88
CA GLY A 285 14.85 -9.58 1.39
C GLY A 285 13.62 -9.56 2.29
N TYR A 286 12.54 -9.04 1.73
CA TYR A 286 11.21 -8.94 2.36
C TYR A 286 10.16 -9.01 1.26
N ASP A 287 9.00 -9.62 1.49
CA ASP A 287 7.79 -9.74 0.67
C ASP A 287 7.51 -11.16 0.13
N ASN A 288 8.55 -11.97 -0.16
CA ASN A 288 8.45 -13.28 -0.80
C ASN A 288 7.79 -13.22 -2.20
N ILE A 289 8.11 -12.19 -3.00
CA ILE A 289 7.60 -12.11 -4.38
C ILE A 289 8.05 -13.31 -5.23
N PRO A 290 7.32 -13.68 -6.31
CA PRO A 290 7.70 -14.80 -7.18
C PRO A 290 9.15 -14.74 -7.68
N ALA A 291 9.66 -13.56 -8.01
CA ALA A 291 11.02 -13.36 -8.48
C ALA A 291 12.09 -13.81 -7.46
N SER A 292 11.80 -13.78 -6.15
CA SER A 292 12.73 -14.21 -5.10
C SER A 292 13.16 -15.68 -5.22
N ARG A 293 12.32 -16.50 -5.87
CA ARG A 293 12.58 -17.93 -6.13
C ARG A 293 13.30 -18.20 -7.45
N LEU A 294 13.32 -17.21 -8.35
CA LEU A 294 13.82 -17.32 -9.71
C LEU A 294 15.22 -16.74 -9.90
N VAL A 295 15.68 -15.88 -8.96
CA VAL A 295 17.05 -15.35 -8.97
C VAL A 295 18.06 -16.41 -8.50
N THR A 296 19.32 -16.23 -8.89
CA THR A 296 20.42 -17.12 -8.49
C THR A 296 21.49 -16.30 -7.77
N PRO A 297 21.81 -16.65 -6.51
CA PRO A 297 21.17 -17.66 -5.66
C PRO A 297 19.72 -17.27 -5.29
N ARG A 298 18.87 -18.28 -4.97
CA ARG A 298 17.48 -18.02 -4.54
C ARG A 298 17.46 -17.18 -3.26
N LEU A 299 16.63 -16.14 -3.26
CA LEU A 299 16.63 -15.13 -2.20
C LEU A 299 15.92 -15.62 -0.93
N THR A 300 16.65 -15.60 0.20
CA THR A 300 16.08 -15.67 1.55
C THR A 300 15.29 -14.41 1.83
N THR A 301 14.06 -14.54 2.33
CA THR A 301 13.15 -13.40 2.46
C THR A 301 12.15 -13.56 3.61
N ILE A 302 11.59 -12.47 4.05
CA ILE A 302 10.43 -12.45 4.96
C ILE A 302 9.15 -12.55 4.14
N ASP A 303 8.33 -13.55 4.44
CA ASP A 303 7.01 -13.75 3.84
C ASP A 303 5.95 -12.96 4.59
N GLN A 304 5.10 -12.24 3.85
CA GLN A 304 3.98 -11.46 4.35
C GLN A 304 2.62 -12.15 4.14
N ASP A 305 2.60 -13.31 3.47
CA ASP A 305 1.38 -14.02 3.06
C ASP A 305 0.36 -13.10 2.37
N ALA A 306 0.71 -12.60 1.19
CA ALA A 306 -0.12 -11.69 0.42
C ALA A 306 -1.52 -12.24 0.10
N ASN A 307 -1.65 -13.57 -0.03
CA ASN A 307 -2.95 -14.21 -0.28
C ASN A 307 -3.87 -14.10 0.95
N LEU A 308 -3.35 -14.46 2.14
CA LEU A 308 -4.09 -14.29 3.39
C LEU A 308 -4.42 -12.81 3.65
N ALA A 309 -3.49 -11.90 3.35
CA ALA A 309 -3.69 -10.46 3.45
C ALA A 309 -4.88 -9.99 2.60
N GLY A 310 -4.96 -10.44 1.35
CA GLY A 310 -6.07 -10.12 0.45
C GLY A 310 -7.41 -10.61 0.99
N ARG A 311 -7.46 -11.84 1.52
CA ARG A 311 -8.66 -12.40 2.17
C ARG A 311 -9.09 -11.58 3.38
N MET A 312 -8.15 -11.17 4.22
CA MET A 312 -8.42 -10.35 5.40
C MET A 312 -8.95 -8.97 5.05
N LEU A 313 -8.36 -8.31 4.04
CA LEU A 313 -8.83 -7.01 3.54
C LEU A 313 -10.28 -7.08 3.08
N VAL A 314 -10.63 -8.08 2.28
CA VAL A 314 -12.01 -8.28 1.79
C VAL A 314 -12.96 -8.62 2.96
N SER A 315 -12.55 -9.48 3.89
CA SER A 315 -13.35 -9.80 5.07
C SER A 315 -13.63 -8.56 5.91
N LYS A 316 -12.59 -7.79 6.26
CA LYS A 316 -12.74 -6.54 7.02
C LYS A 316 -13.66 -5.53 6.32
N LEU A 317 -13.60 -5.45 4.98
CA LEU A 317 -14.42 -4.53 4.22
C LEU A 317 -15.89 -4.93 4.16
N ILE A 318 -16.18 -6.22 3.96
CA ILE A 318 -17.55 -6.74 3.77
C ILE A 318 -18.24 -7.01 5.10
N ASP A 319 -17.56 -7.70 6.03
CA ASP A 319 -18.16 -8.20 7.27
C ASP A 319 -18.44 -7.07 8.27
N THR A 320 -17.83 -5.91 8.08
CA THR A 320 -17.97 -4.74 8.96
C THR A 320 -18.80 -3.61 8.38
N GLN A 321 -19.70 -3.90 7.44
CA GLN A 321 -20.59 -2.88 6.89
C GLN A 321 -21.29 -2.07 7.99
N GLY A 322 -20.80 -0.84 8.23
CA GLY A 322 -21.35 0.10 9.21
C GLY A 322 -20.79 0.04 10.64
N GLY A 323 -19.89 -0.91 10.96
CA GLY A 323 -19.19 -1.01 12.25
C GLY A 323 -17.72 -0.58 12.16
N ALA A 324 -17.11 -0.29 13.33
CA ALA A 324 -15.66 -0.05 13.39
C ALA A 324 -14.93 -1.39 13.27
N ALA A 325 -14.40 -1.69 12.08
CA ALA A 325 -13.50 -2.82 11.91
C ALA A 325 -12.21 -2.60 12.73
N THR A 326 -11.80 -3.63 13.49
CA THR A 326 -10.51 -3.58 14.19
C THR A 326 -9.37 -3.84 13.24
N SER A 327 -8.33 -3.02 13.32
CA SER A 327 -7.08 -3.24 12.58
C SER A 327 -6.42 -4.55 12.99
N GLU A 328 -5.71 -5.18 12.06
CA GLU A 328 -5.08 -6.48 12.27
C GLU A 328 -3.64 -6.51 11.76
N ARG A 329 -2.77 -7.16 12.54
CA ARG A 329 -1.35 -7.35 12.19
C ARG A 329 -1.08 -8.83 12.01
N MET A 330 -0.65 -9.16 10.79
CA MET A 330 -0.33 -10.52 10.39
C MET A 330 1.07 -10.89 10.84
N GLU A 331 1.23 -12.11 11.29
CA GLU A 331 2.55 -12.64 11.53
C GLU A 331 3.32 -12.78 10.21
N THR A 332 4.65 -12.55 10.29
CA THR A 332 5.56 -12.79 9.19
C THR A 332 6.36 -14.06 9.42
N SER A 333 6.87 -14.67 8.37
CA SER A 333 7.76 -15.82 8.48
C SER A 333 9.05 -15.63 7.69
N LEU A 334 10.17 -16.19 8.18
CA LEU A 334 11.43 -16.18 7.45
C LEU A 334 11.55 -17.43 6.60
N LEU A 335 11.66 -17.25 5.29
CA LEU A 335 11.90 -18.31 4.32
C LEU A 335 13.39 -18.36 3.97
N ILE A 336 14.09 -19.32 4.54
CA ILE A 336 15.54 -19.51 4.30
C ILE A 336 15.73 -20.17 2.95
N ARG A 337 16.62 -19.57 2.14
CA ARG A 337 17.06 -20.06 0.84
C ARG A 337 18.57 -19.91 0.69
N GLU A 338 19.09 -19.78 -0.52
CA GLU A 338 20.51 -19.85 -0.82
C GLU A 338 21.28 -18.55 -0.51
N SER A 339 20.62 -17.39 -0.59
CA SER A 339 21.30 -16.08 -0.55
C SER A 339 21.89 -15.68 0.81
N CYS A 340 21.56 -16.39 1.86
CA CYS A 340 22.11 -16.12 3.20
C CYS A 340 23.15 -17.15 3.66
N GLY A 341 23.25 -18.31 2.99
CA GLY A 341 24.21 -19.38 3.35
C GLY A 341 23.78 -20.22 4.56
N GLY A 342 22.48 -20.25 4.85
CA GLY A 342 21.88 -21.06 5.91
C GLY A 342 21.24 -22.33 5.38
#